data_dd8f2da76cf227797d46738be30b40f0
#
_entry.id   dd8f2da76cf227797d46738be30b40f0
#
_cell.length_a   1.000
_cell.length_b   1.000
_cell.length_c   1.000
_cell.angle_alpha   90.00
_cell.angle_beta   90.00
_cell.angle_gamma   90.00
#
_symmetry.space_group_name_H-M   'P 1'
#
loop_
_entity.id
_entity.type
_entity.pdbx_description
1 polymer ?
#
loop_
_entity_poly.entity_id
_entity_poly.type
_entity_poly.pdbx_seq_one_letter_code
_entity_poly.pdbx_strand_id
1 'polypeptide(L)'
;STAESKMIRSALLITASKKNTCLTKSSAINLATSIELLHSYSLIHDDLPSMDNDNIRRGKDSNHIKYGEAIAILSGDALQTLAFEVITNDDDLDSDLKVSAISLLTDACGYKGMVLGQELDITAESMQADEEFIKKMHYLKTGKLIEISLVLGFLGYERFSEDKDLIYKLGKSIGVGFQTVDDYLDEFGNQKEIGKPTGSDLKNKKINILSILNKEEC
;
A
#
# COMPACT_ATOMS: atom_id res chain seq x y z
N SER A 1 7.04 -0.35 14.39
CA SER A 1 8.07 0.51 13.80
C SER A 1 7.86 1.94 14.26
N THR A 2 8.87 2.55 14.88
CA THR A 2 8.83 3.95 15.36
C THR A 2 9.39 4.94 14.32
N ALA A 3 9.52 4.52 13.06
CA ALA A 3 9.96 5.38 11.97
C ALA A 3 8.80 6.26 11.49
N GLU A 4 9.07 7.53 11.18
CA GLU A 4 8.07 8.44 10.63
C GLU A 4 7.51 7.90 9.30
N SER A 5 6.19 7.81 9.21
CA SER A 5 5.44 7.37 8.04
C SER A 5 4.58 8.53 7.54
N LYS A 6 4.48 8.70 6.22
CA LYS A 6 3.58 9.71 5.63
C LYS A 6 2.09 9.39 5.89
N MET A 7 1.76 8.15 6.31
CA MET A 7 0.42 7.66 6.66
C MET A 7 -0.68 8.08 5.65
N ILE A 8 -0.36 8.07 4.36
CA ILE A 8 -1.26 8.56 3.30
C ILE A 8 -2.53 7.71 3.22
N ARG A 9 -2.40 6.39 3.40
CA ARG A 9 -3.53 5.45 3.34
C ARG A 9 -4.54 5.73 4.45
N SER A 10 -4.07 5.83 5.68
CA SER A 10 -4.91 6.20 6.83
C SER A 10 -5.46 7.62 6.72
N ALA A 11 -4.67 8.57 6.23
CA ALA A 11 -5.13 9.94 6.01
C ALA A 11 -6.27 10.03 4.98
N LEU A 12 -6.19 9.28 3.87
CA LEU A 12 -7.25 9.19 2.88
C LEU A 12 -8.53 8.62 3.47
N LEU A 13 -8.45 7.48 4.18
CA LEU A 13 -9.59 6.86 4.83
C LEU A 13 -10.26 7.81 5.83
N ILE A 14 -9.49 8.37 6.76
CA ILE A 14 -10.01 9.29 7.79
C ILE A 14 -10.62 10.55 7.17
N THR A 15 -10.04 11.04 6.07
CA THR A 15 -10.60 12.22 5.37
C THR A 15 -11.92 11.89 4.69
N ALA A 16 -12.01 10.74 4.02
CA ALA A 16 -13.23 10.26 3.39
C ALA A 16 -14.34 10.01 4.43
N SER A 17 -13.99 9.38 5.56
CA SER A 17 -14.95 9.05 6.62
C SER A 17 -15.62 10.26 7.27
N LYS A 18 -15.02 11.46 7.20
CA LYS A 18 -15.62 12.69 7.75
C LYS A 18 -16.99 13.05 7.16
N LYS A 19 -17.29 12.56 5.96
CA LYS A 19 -18.58 12.77 5.28
C LYS A 19 -19.51 11.55 5.39
N ASN A 20 -19.03 10.47 5.99
CA ASN A 20 -19.77 9.24 6.13
C ASN A 20 -20.36 9.14 7.54
N THR A 21 -21.67 9.28 7.65
CA THR A 21 -22.40 9.23 8.92
C THR A 21 -22.57 7.81 9.45
N CYS A 22 -22.30 6.78 8.63
CA CYS A 22 -22.41 5.37 9.01
C CYS A 22 -21.13 4.84 9.69
N LEU A 23 -20.03 5.58 9.63
CA LEU A 23 -18.80 5.23 10.33
C LEU A 23 -18.58 6.11 11.54
N THR A 24 -18.45 5.50 12.73
CA THR A 24 -17.99 6.22 13.91
C THR A 24 -16.51 6.63 13.72
N LYS A 25 -16.07 7.62 14.51
CA LYS A 25 -14.66 7.99 14.52
C LYS A 25 -13.77 6.82 14.97
N SER A 26 -14.26 5.99 15.91
CA SER A 26 -13.57 4.79 16.38
C SER A 26 -13.37 3.79 15.26
N SER A 27 -14.44 3.43 14.54
CA SER A 27 -14.39 2.50 13.44
C SER A 27 -13.50 3.00 12.28
N ALA A 28 -13.56 4.30 11.96
CA ALA A 28 -12.65 4.87 10.97
C ALA A 28 -11.18 4.74 11.39
N ILE A 29 -10.84 4.90 12.68
CA ILE A 29 -9.49 4.70 13.20
C ILE A 29 -9.11 3.21 13.15
N ASN A 30 -10.02 2.29 13.51
CA ASN A 30 -9.76 0.85 13.45
C ASN A 30 -9.51 0.38 12.02
N LEU A 31 -10.32 0.81 11.05
CA LEU A 31 -10.10 0.53 9.64
C LEU A 31 -8.78 1.12 9.12
N ALA A 32 -8.45 2.34 9.52
CA ALA A 32 -7.17 2.97 9.17
C ALA A 32 -5.98 2.23 9.77
N THR A 33 -6.10 1.76 11.03
CA THR A 33 -5.10 0.92 11.70
C THR A 33 -4.90 -0.39 10.95
N SER A 34 -5.98 -1.06 10.54
CA SER A 34 -5.93 -2.29 9.76
C SER A 34 -5.14 -2.11 8.45
N ILE A 35 -5.39 -1.02 7.72
CA ILE A 35 -4.63 -0.71 6.49
C ILE A 35 -3.15 -0.49 6.76
N GLU A 36 -2.79 0.25 7.82
CA GLU A 36 -1.38 0.51 8.14
C GLU A 36 -0.67 -0.77 8.64
N LEU A 37 -1.38 -1.68 9.32
CA LEU A 37 -0.86 -3.00 9.68
C LEU A 37 -0.57 -3.83 8.43
N LEU A 38 -1.50 -3.87 7.45
CA LEU A 38 -1.31 -4.55 6.16
C LEU A 38 -0.15 -3.92 5.36
N HIS A 39 -0.04 -2.60 5.34
CA HIS A 39 1.10 -1.94 4.73
C HIS A 39 2.41 -2.23 5.45
N SER A 40 2.40 -2.31 6.78
CA SER A 40 3.61 -2.57 7.57
C SER A 40 4.12 -3.99 7.39
N TYR A 41 3.23 -4.99 7.36
CA TYR A 41 3.64 -6.36 7.07
C TYR A 41 4.28 -6.47 5.69
N SER A 42 3.67 -5.84 4.67
CA SER A 42 4.20 -5.92 3.31
C SER A 42 5.61 -5.34 3.20
N LEU A 43 5.89 -4.23 3.89
CA LEU A 43 7.23 -3.64 3.92
C LEU A 43 8.25 -4.54 4.64
N ILE A 44 7.85 -5.20 5.73
CA ILE A 44 8.75 -6.11 6.47
C ILE A 44 9.11 -7.33 5.60
N HIS A 45 8.14 -7.89 4.89
CA HIS A 45 8.38 -9.02 3.99
C HIS A 45 9.14 -8.60 2.73
N ASP A 46 8.86 -7.41 2.21
CA ASP A 46 9.55 -6.83 1.04
C ASP A 46 11.05 -6.66 1.29
N ASP A 47 11.43 -6.26 2.51
CA ASP A 47 12.84 -6.08 2.90
C ASP A 47 13.64 -7.38 3.06
N LEU A 48 13.00 -8.56 3.08
CA LEU A 48 13.69 -9.85 3.30
C LEU A 48 14.74 -10.14 2.21
N PRO A 49 15.80 -10.94 2.54
CA PRO A 49 16.83 -11.33 1.58
C PRO A 49 16.31 -12.09 0.34
N SER A 50 15.15 -12.75 0.46
CA SER A 50 14.47 -13.45 -0.64
C SER A 50 13.60 -12.55 -1.51
N MET A 51 13.50 -11.28 -1.15
CA MET A 51 12.73 -10.24 -1.83
C MET A 51 13.68 -9.12 -2.27
N ASP A 52 13.50 -7.89 -1.80
CA ASP A 52 14.33 -6.73 -2.17
C ASP A 52 15.70 -6.72 -1.49
N ASN A 53 15.91 -7.50 -0.43
CA ASN A 53 17.14 -7.56 0.40
C ASN A 53 17.59 -6.16 0.88
N ASP A 54 16.63 -5.35 1.31
CA ASP A 54 16.89 -3.98 1.78
C ASP A 54 17.35 -3.98 3.24
N ASN A 55 18.58 -3.51 3.48
CA ASN A 55 19.16 -3.45 4.82
C ASN A 55 18.63 -2.28 5.66
N ILE A 56 18.11 -1.23 5.00
CA ILE A 56 17.66 0.01 5.65
C ILE A 56 16.27 0.39 5.17
N ARG A 57 15.37 0.62 6.11
CA ARG A 57 14.02 1.12 5.86
C ARG A 57 13.76 2.39 6.68
N ARG A 58 13.46 3.51 6.01
CA ARG A 58 13.20 4.82 6.66
C ARG A 58 14.35 5.25 7.61
N GLY A 59 15.59 5.10 7.15
CA GLY A 59 16.78 5.51 7.90
C GLY A 59 17.15 4.64 9.11
N LYS A 60 16.52 3.47 9.27
CA LYS A 60 16.81 2.48 10.33
C LYS A 60 17.04 1.12 9.73
N ASP A 61 17.74 0.24 10.45
CA ASP A 61 17.89 -1.16 10.07
C ASP A 61 16.53 -1.77 9.79
N SER A 62 16.42 -2.52 8.69
CA SER A 62 15.24 -3.31 8.37
C SER A 62 15.02 -4.41 9.43
N ASN A 63 13.82 -4.96 9.46
CA ASN A 63 13.43 -5.90 10.53
C ASN A 63 14.33 -7.13 10.56
N HIS A 64 14.64 -7.71 9.37
CA HIS A 64 15.48 -8.90 9.27
C HIS A 64 16.94 -8.64 9.68
N ILE A 65 17.47 -7.45 9.43
CA ILE A 65 18.82 -7.07 9.89
C ILE A 65 18.87 -6.95 11.41
N LYS A 66 17.84 -6.34 12.00
CA LYS A 66 17.83 -6.05 13.43
C LYS A 66 17.49 -7.27 14.30
N TYR A 67 16.59 -8.14 13.84
CA TYR A 67 16.01 -9.22 14.64
C TYR A 67 16.18 -10.61 14.03
N GLY A 68 16.72 -10.71 12.82
CA GLY A 68 16.85 -11.92 12.06
C GLY A 68 15.63 -12.25 11.18
N GLU A 69 15.85 -13.04 10.12
CA GLU A 69 14.85 -13.36 9.10
C GLU A 69 13.60 -14.05 9.68
N ALA A 70 13.78 -15.04 10.55
CA ALA A 70 12.66 -15.77 11.14
C ALA A 70 11.71 -14.84 11.91
N ILE A 71 12.27 -13.90 12.69
CA ILE A 71 11.46 -12.92 13.42
C ILE A 71 10.78 -11.92 12.47
N ALA A 72 11.45 -11.54 11.39
CA ALA A 72 10.86 -10.66 10.38
C ALA A 72 9.65 -11.33 9.70
N ILE A 73 9.77 -12.60 9.29
CA ILE A 73 8.66 -13.37 8.71
C ILE A 73 7.49 -13.45 9.68
N LEU A 74 7.72 -13.90 10.91
CA LEU A 74 6.67 -14.04 11.92
C LEU A 74 6.04 -12.68 12.31
N SER A 75 6.81 -11.60 12.28
CA SER A 75 6.28 -10.25 12.52
C SER A 75 5.32 -9.82 11.42
N GLY A 76 5.64 -10.10 10.16
CA GLY A 76 4.73 -9.85 9.05
C GLY A 76 3.45 -10.66 9.16
N ASP A 77 3.54 -11.96 9.42
CA ASP A 77 2.39 -12.87 9.60
C ASP A 77 1.47 -12.38 10.74
N ALA A 78 2.07 -11.99 11.87
CA ALA A 78 1.32 -11.47 13.01
C ALA A 78 0.61 -10.15 12.70
N LEU A 79 1.26 -9.21 12.00
CA LEU A 79 0.68 -7.94 11.61
C LEU A 79 -0.47 -8.12 10.62
N GLN A 80 -0.31 -9.03 9.65
CA GLN A 80 -1.37 -9.36 8.69
C GLN A 80 -2.60 -9.92 9.41
N THR A 81 -2.41 -10.84 10.35
CA THR A 81 -3.52 -11.41 11.13
C THR A 81 -4.17 -10.37 12.03
N LEU A 82 -3.37 -9.55 12.72
CA LEU A 82 -3.85 -8.47 13.59
C LEU A 82 -4.70 -7.43 12.82
N ALA A 83 -4.38 -7.17 11.55
CA ALA A 83 -5.17 -6.26 10.73
C ALA A 83 -6.64 -6.68 10.62
N PHE A 84 -6.93 -7.96 10.49
CA PHE A 84 -8.29 -8.49 10.45
C PHE A 84 -8.91 -8.58 11.85
N GLU A 85 -8.11 -8.89 12.88
CA GLU A 85 -8.56 -8.92 14.26
C GLU A 85 -9.09 -7.54 14.71
N VAL A 86 -8.42 -6.44 14.35
CA VAL A 86 -8.88 -5.08 14.66
C VAL A 86 -10.28 -4.80 14.10
N ILE A 87 -10.59 -5.30 12.89
CA ILE A 87 -11.92 -5.13 12.28
C ILE A 87 -12.96 -6.00 12.97
N THR A 88 -12.63 -7.27 13.23
CA THR A 88 -13.58 -8.21 13.85
C THR A 88 -13.97 -7.81 15.26
N ASN A 89 -13.05 -7.18 16.00
CA ASN A 89 -13.24 -6.69 17.36
C ASN A 89 -13.81 -5.26 17.46
N ASP A 90 -14.17 -4.63 16.34
CA ASP A 90 -14.80 -3.30 16.34
C ASP A 90 -16.29 -3.42 16.72
N ASP A 91 -16.66 -2.99 17.92
CA ASP A 91 -18.03 -3.08 18.42
C ASP A 91 -19.00 -2.09 17.75
N ASP A 92 -18.48 -1.04 17.11
CA ASP A 92 -19.26 -0.02 16.42
C ASP A 92 -19.60 -0.40 14.96
N LEU A 93 -18.95 -1.41 14.39
CA LEU A 93 -19.26 -1.94 13.06
C LEU A 93 -20.21 -3.12 13.14
N ASP A 94 -21.29 -3.08 12.38
CA ASP A 94 -22.15 -4.25 12.22
C ASP A 94 -21.45 -5.38 11.42
N SER A 95 -22.02 -6.58 11.50
CA SER A 95 -21.42 -7.77 10.88
C SER A 95 -21.26 -7.66 9.36
N ASP A 96 -22.22 -7.01 8.68
CA ASP A 96 -22.17 -6.87 7.21
C ASP A 96 -21.07 -5.90 6.78
N LEU A 97 -20.89 -4.81 7.53
CA LEU A 97 -19.80 -3.87 7.27
C LEU A 97 -18.43 -4.48 7.60
N LYS A 98 -18.31 -5.30 8.67
CA LYS A 98 -17.08 -6.07 8.95
C LYS A 98 -16.72 -6.99 7.80
N VAL A 99 -17.69 -7.79 7.33
CA VAL A 99 -17.47 -8.71 6.20
C VAL A 99 -17.10 -7.94 4.92
N SER A 100 -17.76 -6.83 4.65
CA SER A 100 -17.46 -5.97 3.51
C SER A 100 -16.05 -5.38 3.58
N ALA A 101 -15.64 -4.88 4.75
CA ALA A 101 -14.29 -4.35 4.95
C ALA A 101 -13.21 -5.43 4.75
N ILE A 102 -13.41 -6.62 5.34
CA ILE A 102 -12.51 -7.76 5.19
C ILE A 102 -12.42 -8.19 3.72
N SER A 103 -13.56 -8.28 3.01
CA SER A 103 -13.60 -8.62 1.60
C SER A 103 -12.80 -7.63 0.73
N LEU A 104 -12.97 -6.33 0.96
CA LEU A 104 -12.22 -5.29 0.25
C LEU A 104 -10.71 -5.39 0.50
N LEU A 105 -10.30 -5.61 1.76
CA LEU A 105 -8.89 -5.72 2.13
C LEU A 105 -8.25 -7.01 1.60
N THR A 106 -8.95 -8.14 1.66
CA THR A 106 -8.45 -9.41 1.12
C THR A 106 -8.30 -9.38 -0.40
N ASP A 107 -9.21 -8.72 -1.11
CA ASP A 107 -9.06 -8.48 -2.56
C ASP A 107 -7.88 -7.55 -2.88
N ALA A 108 -7.67 -6.52 -2.06
CA ALA A 108 -6.57 -5.56 -2.28
C ALA A 108 -5.19 -6.13 -1.93
N CYS A 109 -5.08 -6.94 -0.87
CA CYS A 109 -3.79 -7.43 -0.38
C CYS A 109 -3.46 -8.86 -0.84
N GLY A 110 -4.46 -9.63 -1.25
CA GLY A 110 -4.32 -11.04 -1.60
C GLY A 110 -3.73 -11.28 -2.99
N TYR A 111 -3.94 -12.52 -3.47
CA TYR A 111 -3.40 -13.02 -4.75
C TYR A 111 -3.94 -12.30 -6.00
N LYS A 112 -4.97 -11.47 -5.89
CA LYS A 112 -5.48 -10.61 -6.98
C LYS A 112 -5.04 -9.14 -6.83
N GLY A 113 -4.33 -8.81 -5.77
CA GLY A 113 -3.91 -7.48 -5.41
C GLY A 113 -2.42 -7.38 -5.18
N MET A 114 -2.04 -6.93 -3.99
CA MET A 114 -0.66 -6.60 -3.64
C MET A 114 0.32 -7.79 -3.77
N VAL A 115 -0.10 -9.01 -3.40
CA VAL A 115 0.73 -10.22 -3.56
C VAL A 115 1.04 -10.49 -5.03
N LEU A 116 0.03 -10.36 -5.93
CA LEU A 116 0.27 -10.45 -7.38
C LEU A 116 1.18 -9.31 -7.86
N GLY A 117 1.00 -8.10 -7.32
CA GLY A 117 1.87 -6.97 -7.64
C GLY A 117 3.33 -7.22 -7.28
N GLN A 118 3.60 -7.86 -6.15
CA GLN A 118 4.94 -8.29 -5.74
C GLN A 118 5.51 -9.38 -6.66
N GLU A 119 4.70 -10.38 -7.04
CA GLU A 119 5.13 -11.41 -8.00
C GLU A 119 5.53 -10.78 -9.34
N LEU A 120 4.73 -9.84 -9.84
CA LEU A 120 5.04 -9.12 -11.08
C LEU A 120 6.31 -8.28 -10.96
N ASP A 121 6.56 -7.65 -9.82
CA ASP A 121 7.78 -6.86 -9.57
C ASP A 121 9.04 -7.73 -9.62
N ILE A 122 9.03 -8.88 -8.93
CA ILE A 122 10.14 -9.86 -8.97
C ILE A 122 10.33 -10.40 -10.39
N THR A 123 9.24 -10.70 -11.10
CA THR A 123 9.30 -11.25 -12.45
C THR A 123 9.84 -10.23 -13.45
N ALA A 124 9.51 -8.95 -13.27
CA ALA A 124 9.97 -7.86 -14.12
C ALA A 124 11.49 -7.75 -14.22
N GLU A 125 12.23 -8.10 -13.17
CA GLU A 125 13.70 -8.06 -13.15
C GLU A 125 14.34 -8.96 -14.24
N SER A 126 13.62 -10.00 -14.68
CA SER A 126 14.10 -11.01 -15.63
C SER A 126 13.54 -10.87 -17.05
N MET A 127 12.65 -9.88 -17.30
CA MET A 127 11.98 -9.73 -18.60
C MET A 127 12.03 -8.29 -19.13
N GLN A 128 11.76 -8.11 -20.42
CA GLN A 128 11.47 -6.79 -20.98
C GLN A 128 10.00 -6.49 -20.74
N ALA A 129 9.73 -5.67 -19.71
CA ALA A 129 8.39 -5.23 -19.41
C ALA A 129 7.98 -4.05 -20.30
N ASP A 130 6.74 -4.07 -20.79
CA ASP A 130 6.15 -2.94 -21.50
C ASP A 130 5.42 -2.00 -20.50
N GLU A 131 4.96 -0.88 -21.01
CA GLU A 131 4.29 0.16 -20.22
C GLU A 131 3.01 -0.37 -19.53
N GLU A 132 2.24 -1.23 -20.22
CA GLU A 132 1.01 -1.80 -19.67
C GLU A 132 1.30 -2.73 -18.49
N PHE A 133 2.34 -3.55 -18.62
CA PHE A 133 2.80 -4.41 -17.54
C PHE A 133 3.21 -3.61 -16.32
N ILE A 134 4.02 -2.55 -16.50
CA ILE A 134 4.48 -1.71 -15.38
C ILE A 134 3.31 -0.99 -14.71
N LYS A 135 2.41 -0.40 -15.48
CA LYS A 135 1.21 0.24 -14.90
C LYS A 135 0.37 -0.73 -14.11
N LYS A 136 0.21 -1.97 -14.58
CA LYS A 136 -0.50 -3.03 -13.87
C LYS A 136 0.21 -3.43 -12.58
N MET A 137 1.51 -3.64 -12.64
CA MET A 137 2.35 -3.98 -11.48
C MET A 137 2.27 -2.89 -10.41
N HIS A 138 2.49 -1.64 -10.76
CA HIS A 138 2.42 -0.49 -9.84
C HIS A 138 1.02 -0.34 -9.22
N TYR A 139 -0.02 -0.49 -10.03
CA TYR A 139 -1.38 -0.44 -9.52
C TYR A 139 -1.64 -1.56 -8.50
N LEU A 140 -1.24 -2.79 -8.80
CA LEU A 140 -1.47 -3.93 -7.91
C LEU A 140 -0.59 -3.86 -6.66
N LYS A 141 0.71 -3.58 -6.80
CA LYS A 141 1.67 -3.52 -5.68
C LYS A 141 1.34 -2.39 -4.69
N THR A 142 0.98 -1.21 -5.20
CA THR A 142 0.85 0.01 -4.40
C THR A 142 -0.52 0.68 -4.52
N GLY A 143 -1.00 0.86 -5.74
CA GLY A 143 -2.18 1.65 -6.05
C GLY A 143 -3.47 1.08 -5.48
N LYS A 144 -3.64 -0.24 -5.53
CA LYS A 144 -4.88 -0.91 -5.11
C LYS A 144 -5.15 -0.73 -3.60
N LEU A 145 -4.14 -0.80 -2.76
CA LEU A 145 -4.32 -0.57 -1.32
C LEU A 145 -4.65 0.92 -1.02
N ILE A 146 -4.11 1.85 -1.82
CA ILE A 146 -4.46 3.28 -1.73
C ILE A 146 -5.91 3.50 -2.16
N GLU A 147 -6.34 2.89 -3.27
CA GLU A 147 -7.73 2.93 -3.74
C GLU A 147 -8.69 2.43 -2.67
N ILE A 148 -8.43 1.25 -2.11
CA ILE A 148 -9.29 0.66 -1.08
C ILE A 148 -9.28 1.48 0.22
N SER A 149 -8.20 2.19 0.54
CA SER A 149 -8.17 3.12 1.67
C SER A 149 -9.23 4.21 1.53
N LEU A 150 -9.41 4.76 0.32
CA LEU A 150 -10.48 5.72 0.05
C LEU A 150 -11.87 5.06 0.12
N VAL A 151 -12.02 3.89 -0.50
CA VAL A 151 -13.30 3.15 -0.55
C VAL A 151 -13.79 2.80 0.87
N LEU A 152 -12.90 2.35 1.75
CA LEU A 152 -13.24 2.03 3.15
C LEU A 152 -13.70 3.25 3.94
N GLY A 153 -13.23 4.44 3.62
CA GLY A 153 -13.76 5.68 4.22
C GLY A 153 -15.24 5.95 3.88
N PHE A 154 -15.73 5.39 2.79
CA PHE A 154 -17.13 5.43 2.38
C PHE A 154 -17.91 4.15 2.71
N LEU A 155 -17.35 3.24 3.52
CA LEU A 155 -18.02 2.00 3.90
C LEU A 155 -19.37 2.28 4.59
N GLY A 156 -20.45 1.70 4.09
CA GLY A 156 -21.80 1.93 4.60
C GLY A 156 -22.42 3.28 4.25
N TYR A 157 -21.73 4.14 3.47
CA TYR A 157 -22.26 5.43 3.04
C TYR A 157 -23.57 5.26 2.24
N GLU A 158 -24.60 6.04 2.59
CA GLU A 158 -25.96 5.89 2.05
C GLU A 158 -26.03 5.89 0.51
N ARG A 159 -25.22 6.72 -0.14
CA ARG A 159 -25.15 6.83 -1.59
C ARG A 159 -24.01 6.02 -2.21
N PHE A 160 -23.42 5.07 -1.45
CA PHE A 160 -22.27 4.29 -1.94
C PHE A 160 -22.57 3.59 -3.27
N SER A 161 -23.76 3.03 -3.44
CA SER A 161 -24.15 2.33 -4.68
C SER A 161 -24.23 3.26 -5.89
N GLU A 162 -24.63 4.52 -5.70
CA GLU A 162 -24.71 5.53 -6.75
C GLU A 162 -23.33 6.08 -7.11
N ASP A 163 -22.51 6.34 -6.11
CA ASP A 163 -21.22 7.02 -6.23
C ASP A 163 -20.03 6.04 -6.38
N LYS A 164 -20.29 4.71 -6.33
CA LYS A 164 -19.28 3.65 -6.30
C LYS A 164 -18.22 3.81 -7.39
N ASP A 165 -18.63 3.94 -8.64
CA ASP A 165 -17.70 4.02 -9.77
C ASP A 165 -16.82 5.28 -9.69
N LEU A 166 -17.38 6.39 -9.21
CA LEU A 166 -16.63 7.62 -8.99
C LEU A 166 -15.61 7.48 -7.87
N ILE A 167 -16.00 6.86 -6.74
CA ILE A 167 -15.12 6.62 -5.58
C ILE A 167 -13.94 5.72 -6.00
N TYR A 168 -14.21 4.61 -6.69
CA TYR A 168 -13.17 3.71 -7.19
C TYR A 168 -12.25 4.40 -8.20
N LYS A 169 -12.81 5.13 -9.17
CA LYS A 169 -12.03 5.87 -10.15
C LYS A 169 -11.13 6.91 -9.50
N LEU A 170 -11.63 7.64 -8.51
CA LEU A 170 -10.85 8.61 -7.75
C LEU A 170 -9.72 7.92 -6.97
N GLY A 171 -10.02 6.86 -6.23
CA GLY A 171 -9.03 6.10 -5.48
C GLY A 171 -7.93 5.53 -6.37
N LYS A 172 -8.29 4.96 -7.52
CA LYS A 172 -7.34 4.47 -8.52
C LYS A 172 -6.45 5.59 -9.05
N SER A 173 -7.03 6.75 -9.38
CA SER A 173 -6.26 7.91 -9.87
C SER A 173 -5.25 8.41 -8.84
N ILE A 174 -5.65 8.46 -7.55
CA ILE A 174 -4.74 8.81 -6.45
C ILE A 174 -3.61 7.78 -6.32
N GLY A 175 -3.94 6.48 -6.40
CA GLY A 175 -2.96 5.39 -6.30
C GLY A 175 -1.93 5.42 -7.42
N VAL A 176 -2.37 5.63 -8.66
CA VAL A 176 -1.46 5.75 -9.82
C VAL A 176 -0.60 7.00 -9.71
N GLY A 177 -1.22 8.16 -9.40
CA GLY A 177 -0.48 9.42 -9.22
C GLY A 177 0.56 9.34 -8.10
N PHE A 178 0.24 8.64 -7.00
CA PHE A 178 1.19 8.42 -5.91
C PHE A 178 2.43 7.66 -6.39
N GLN A 179 2.26 6.57 -7.14
CA GLN A 179 3.39 5.79 -7.65
C GLN A 179 4.22 6.58 -8.67
N THR A 180 3.57 7.31 -9.58
CA THR A 180 4.29 8.17 -10.54
C THR A 180 5.17 9.21 -9.84
N VAL A 181 4.65 9.81 -8.76
CA VAL A 181 5.43 10.77 -7.95
C VAL A 181 6.55 10.07 -7.18
N ASP A 182 6.34 8.85 -6.68
CA ASP A 182 7.38 8.10 -5.96
C ASP A 182 8.55 7.74 -6.90
N ASP A 183 8.24 7.25 -8.11
CA ASP A 183 9.24 6.96 -9.16
C ASP A 183 10.01 8.23 -9.57
N TYR A 184 9.30 9.35 -9.78
CA TYR A 184 9.93 10.63 -10.10
C TYR A 184 10.87 11.10 -8.98
N LEU A 185 10.46 10.99 -7.73
CA LEU A 185 11.27 11.38 -6.60
C LEU A 185 12.48 10.45 -6.40
N ASP A 186 12.37 9.17 -6.69
CA ASP A 186 13.52 8.25 -6.62
C ASP A 186 14.59 8.62 -7.65
N GLU A 187 14.20 9.01 -8.86
CA GLU A 187 15.15 9.34 -9.93
C GLU A 187 15.69 10.78 -9.82
N PHE A 188 14.83 11.77 -9.57
CA PHE A 188 15.16 13.19 -9.65
C PHE A 188 15.16 13.94 -8.31
N GLY A 189 14.71 13.29 -7.25
CA GLY A 189 14.53 13.95 -5.97
C GLY A 189 15.84 14.22 -5.22
N ASN A 190 15.77 15.10 -4.21
CA ASN A 190 16.90 15.41 -3.36
C ASN A 190 16.89 14.49 -2.13
N GLN A 191 17.97 13.75 -1.92
CA GLN A 191 18.12 12.81 -0.80
C GLN A 191 17.79 13.41 0.58
N LYS A 192 18.06 14.71 0.77
CA LYS A 192 17.76 15.41 2.03
C LYS A 192 16.25 15.63 2.24
N GLU A 193 15.47 15.73 1.16
CA GLU A 193 14.03 15.97 1.20
C GLU A 193 13.24 14.67 1.28
N ILE A 194 13.77 13.61 0.66
CA ILE A 194 13.09 12.31 0.53
C ILE A 194 13.38 11.41 1.73
N GLY A 195 14.52 11.58 2.41
CA GLY A 195 14.92 10.78 3.57
C GLY A 195 15.38 9.35 3.25
N LYS A 196 15.56 9.02 1.96
CA LYS A 196 16.17 7.76 1.47
C LYS A 196 17.21 8.06 0.37
N PRO A 197 18.20 7.17 0.12
CA PRO A 197 19.08 7.31 -1.03
C PRO A 197 18.28 7.37 -2.32
N THR A 198 18.63 8.28 -3.23
CA THR A 198 18.08 8.36 -4.58
C THR A 198 18.76 7.35 -5.50
N GLY A 199 18.06 6.88 -6.53
CA GLY A 199 18.58 5.91 -7.51
C GLY A 199 18.67 4.48 -6.94
N SER A 200 17.86 4.15 -5.93
CA SER A 200 17.78 2.78 -5.41
C SER A 200 17.20 1.83 -6.45
N ASP A 201 16.22 2.25 -7.24
CA ASP A 201 15.63 1.48 -8.32
C ASP A 201 16.65 1.14 -9.40
N LEU A 202 17.47 2.10 -9.82
CA LEU A 202 18.55 1.88 -10.78
C LEU A 202 19.61 0.91 -10.26
N LYS A 203 19.97 0.98 -8.96
CA LYS A 203 20.94 0.06 -8.34
C LYS A 203 20.40 -1.36 -8.26
N ASN A 204 19.14 -1.50 -7.97
CA ASN A 204 18.45 -2.79 -7.83
C ASN A 204 17.89 -3.28 -9.19
N LYS A 205 18.20 -2.60 -10.31
CA LYS A 205 17.68 -2.92 -11.65
C LYS A 205 16.15 -2.99 -11.72
N LYS A 206 15.46 -2.28 -10.82
CA LYS A 206 14.00 -2.19 -10.85
C LYS A 206 13.54 -1.39 -12.07
N ILE A 207 12.54 -1.91 -12.74
CA ILE A 207 11.91 -1.25 -13.87
C ILE A 207 10.85 -0.30 -13.33
N ASN A 208 10.99 1.00 -13.61
CA ASN A 208 10.01 2.02 -13.26
C ASN A 208 9.41 2.65 -14.53
N ILE A 209 8.34 3.44 -14.36
CA ILE A 209 7.64 4.06 -15.51
C ILE A 209 8.55 5.02 -16.27
N LEU A 210 9.50 5.68 -15.60
CA LEU A 210 10.44 6.63 -16.19
C LEU A 210 11.49 5.96 -17.09
N SER A 211 11.75 4.67 -16.87
CA SER A 211 12.64 3.90 -17.76
C SER A 211 12.07 3.68 -19.15
N ILE A 212 10.76 3.87 -19.32
CA ILE A 212 10.02 3.64 -20.59
C ILE A 212 9.53 4.96 -21.19
N LEU A 213 9.07 5.92 -20.35
CA LEU A 213 8.62 7.22 -20.83
C LEU A 213 9.81 8.15 -21.07
N ASN A 214 9.80 8.88 -22.20
CA ASN A 214 10.75 9.96 -22.42
C ASN A 214 10.47 11.10 -21.44
N LYS A 215 11.53 11.82 -21.00
CA LYS A 215 11.45 12.97 -20.08
C LYS A 215 10.40 14.03 -20.42
N GLU A 216 9.97 14.11 -21.68
CA GLU A 216 8.99 15.08 -22.18
C GLU A 216 7.55 14.58 -22.06
N GLU A 217 7.33 13.31 -21.69
CA GLU A 217 6.01 12.68 -21.57
C GLU A 217 5.55 12.51 -20.11
N CYS A 218 6.42 12.84 -19.15
CA CYS A 218 6.13 12.88 -17.70
C CYS A 218 5.75 14.30 -17.26
#